data_4e3a014c667e61e09b8207b0a9c476e7
#
_entry.id   4e3a014c667e61e09b8207b0a9c476e7
#
_cell.length_a   1.000
_cell.length_b   1.000
_cell.length_c   1.000
_cell.angle_alpha   90.00
_cell.angle_beta   90.00
_cell.angle_gamma   90.00
#
_symmetry.space_group_name_H-M   'P 1'
#
loop_
_entity.id
_entity.type
_entity.pdbx_description
1 polymer ?
#
loop_
_entity_poly.entity_id
_entity_poly.type
_entity_poly.pdbx_seq_one_letter_code
_entity_poly.pdbx_strand_id
1 'polypeptide(L)'
;MRTVGGVVVLVTGTALMLGLLSGCGSGGGGARKRGAFPPSARPSSAPPSVSPTPAPSGAKTVNPEEKWDGKVRILGDGSTSSTGPQPHQPKPVKLKPGEKPPQFLVFSWDGALQGDDEQFSHFREVAKENNAQMTFFLTGTYLLPKSMASKCRPPQHKRGEMAILYATDQHIRDTLEQLRGAWLEGDEIGTHFNGHFCGAKGGGDWSVAEWKSEIEQSYSFVENWKTNTGYKDLPPLPFDYRKELAGGRAPCLEGQKNLLKAAKSFGWRYDASSPGDFQIWPSKNDGIWNFPLQLVPYPGTERQVLSMDFNFLYNQSGERTQGDPVEYEQWRKLTRDSYLNGFERVYNGSRAPLFIGNHFEDWNGGIYMKAVEDVVESVCKRDGVRCVTFKQLADWLDVQDPQVLAKMRQLDPAQSPDWKSLVK
;
A
#
# COMPACT_ATOMS: atom_id res chain seq x y z
N MET A 1 -13.44 31.52 15.80
CA MET A 1 -11.99 31.50 15.56
C MET A 1 -11.30 31.06 16.83
N ARG A 2 -10.92 29.80 16.93
CA ARG A 2 -9.99 29.28 17.93
C ARG A 2 -8.94 28.49 17.18
N THR A 3 -7.74 29.00 17.15
CA THR A 3 -6.54 28.35 16.61
C THR A 3 -6.15 27.23 17.55
N VAL A 4 -6.30 25.99 17.10
CA VAL A 4 -5.71 24.81 17.76
C VAL A 4 -4.34 24.62 17.13
N GLY A 5 -3.29 24.91 17.91
CA GLY A 5 -1.90 24.65 17.51
C GLY A 5 -1.62 23.15 17.55
N GLY A 6 -1.74 22.50 16.41
CA GLY A 6 -1.31 21.12 16.21
C GLY A 6 0.16 21.10 15.81
N VAL A 7 1.02 20.53 16.63
CA VAL A 7 2.40 20.23 16.24
C VAL A 7 2.37 19.05 15.29
N VAL A 8 2.53 19.33 14.00
CA VAL A 8 2.79 18.30 12.98
C VAL A 8 4.26 17.92 13.09
N VAL A 9 4.56 16.75 13.65
CA VAL A 9 5.90 16.17 13.57
C VAL A 9 5.99 15.47 12.22
N LEU A 10 6.54 16.17 11.24
CA LEU A 10 7.01 15.54 9.99
C LEU A 10 8.28 14.75 10.33
N VAL A 11 8.15 13.45 10.47
CA VAL A 11 9.31 12.56 10.56
C VAL A 11 9.77 12.23 9.16
N THR A 12 10.79 12.94 8.67
CA THR A 12 11.58 12.49 7.53
C THR A 12 12.50 11.37 8.03
N GLY A 13 12.02 10.15 7.99
CA GLY A 13 12.79 8.97 8.36
C GLY A 13 13.84 8.67 7.30
N THR A 14 15.09 8.98 7.57
CA THR A 14 16.22 8.43 6.82
C THR A 14 16.46 7.02 7.36
N ALA A 15 15.94 6.01 6.68
CA ALA A 15 16.20 4.61 7.01
C ALA A 15 17.68 4.30 6.69
N LEU A 16 18.56 4.37 7.68
CA LEU A 16 19.90 3.79 7.61
C LEU A 16 19.81 2.34 8.11
N MET A 17 19.82 1.40 7.20
CA MET A 17 20.10 0.00 7.52
C MET A 17 21.60 -0.14 7.75
N LEU A 18 22.06 -0.16 9.01
CA LEU A 18 23.44 -0.46 9.39
C LEU A 18 23.63 -1.97 9.48
N GLY A 19 24.36 -2.50 8.52
CA GLY A 19 24.98 -3.82 8.62
C GLY A 19 26.05 -3.82 9.72
N LEU A 20 25.99 -4.79 10.62
CA LEU A 20 26.97 -5.06 11.66
C LEU A 20 28.31 -5.44 11.04
N LEU A 21 29.34 -4.59 11.21
CA LEU A 21 30.73 -4.97 11.17
C LEU A 21 31.44 -4.38 12.39
N SER A 22 31.88 -5.26 13.27
CA SER A 22 32.74 -4.94 14.40
C SER A 22 34.11 -4.47 13.93
N GLY A 23 34.57 -3.35 14.45
CA GLY A 23 35.95 -2.90 14.27
C GLY A 23 36.29 -1.77 15.23
N CYS A 24 37.13 -2.04 16.22
CA CYS A 24 37.71 -1.08 17.18
C CYS A 24 38.62 -0.05 16.50
N GLY A 25 38.60 1.20 16.98
CA GLY A 25 39.63 2.19 16.65
C GLY A 25 39.31 3.58 17.18
N SER A 26 40.09 4.01 18.13
CA SER A 26 40.07 5.26 18.91
C SER A 26 40.48 6.51 18.13
N GLY A 27 39.94 7.70 18.53
CA GLY A 27 40.71 8.94 18.57
C GLY A 27 40.21 10.17 17.82
N GLY A 28 39.98 11.26 18.52
CA GLY A 28 40.35 12.61 18.09
C GLY A 28 39.22 13.59 17.73
N GLY A 29 39.02 14.58 18.58
CA GLY A 29 38.06 15.68 18.44
C GLY A 29 38.39 16.74 17.38
N GLY A 30 37.42 17.58 17.07
CA GLY A 30 37.57 18.76 16.24
C GLY A 30 36.32 19.52 15.95
N ALA A 31 36.06 20.58 16.72
CA ALA A 31 34.98 21.52 16.47
C ALA A 31 35.20 22.36 15.21
N ARG A 32 34.23 22.57 14.36
CA ARG A 32 34.23 23.67 13.38
C ARG A 32 32.84 24.28 13.10
N LYS A 33 32.88 25.59 13.09
CA LYS A 33 32.00 26.73 13.00
C LYS A 33 30.92 26.70 11.90
N ARG A 34 29.80 27.37 12.25
CA ARG A 34 28.69 27.76 11.34
C ARG A 34 29.15 28.73 10.24
N GLY A 35 28.69 28.52 9.02
CA GLY A 35 28.84 29.48 7.93
C GLY A 35 27.43 29.82 7.37
N ALA A 36 27.16 31.11 7.19
CA ALA A 36 25.95 31.72 6.71
C ALA A 36 25.85 31.65 5.17
N PHE A 37 24.62 31.54 4.62
CA PHE A 37 24.35 31.58 3.18
C PHE A 37 24.01 33.00 2.70
N PRO A 38 24.45 33.43 1.50
CA PRO A 38 24.01 34.65 0.85
C PRO A 38 22.80 34.44 -0.07
N PRO A 39 22.00 35.47 -0.38
CA PRO A 39 20.79 35.35 -1.18
C PRO A 39 21.07 35.30 -2.70
N SER A 40 20.29 34.48 -3.41
CA SER A 40 20.38 34.25 -4.84
C SER A 40 19.50 35.22 -5.63
N ALA A 41 20.07 35.79 -6.70
CA ALA A 41 19.44 36.66 -7.65
C ALA A 41 18.69 35.88 -8.76
N ARG A 42 17.53 36.43 -9.22
CA ARG A 42 16.78 35.96 -10.38
C ARG A 42 17.48 36.32 -11.69
N PRO A 43 17.32 35.51 -12.72
CA PRO A 43 17.24 36.02 -14.08
C PRO A 43 15.89 35.66 -14.74
N SER A 44 15.33 36.70 -15.38
CA SER A 44 14.19 36.67 -16.29
C SER A 44 14.68 36.35 -17.69
N SER A 45 14.08 35.30 -18.32
CA SER A 45 13.97 35.24 -19.80
C SER A 45 12.96 34.18 -20.19
N ALA A 46 11.96 34.58 -21.00
CA ALA A 46 10.93 33.72 -21.57
C ALA A 46 11.51 32.89 -22.74
N PRO A 47 11.09 31.62 -22.89
CA PRO A 47 11.41 30.86 -24.10
C PRO A 47 10.35 30.98 -25.19
N PRO A 48 10.72 30.75 -26.47
CA PRO A 48 9.87 30.92 -27.62
C PRO A 48 8.78 29.86 -27.77
N SER A 49 7.66 30.30 -28.35
CA SER A 49 6.48 29.53 -28.71
C SER A 49 6.84 28.43 -29.74
N VAL A 50 6.54 27.19 -29.38
CA VAL A 50 6.56 26.03 -30.31
C VAL A 50 5.13 25.50 -30.46
N SER A 51 4.67 25.43 -31.70
CA SER A 51 3.34 24.92 -32.09
C SER A 51 3.16 23.44 -31.69
N PRO A 52 1.95 23.02 -31.31
CA PRO A 52 1.72 21.65 -30.86
C PRO A 52 1.66 20.70 -32.04
N THR A 53 2.50 19.66 -31.96
CA THR A 53 2.39 18.44 -32.77
C THR A 53 1.20 17.61 -32.27
N PRO A 54 0.39 17.00 -33.17
CA PRO A 54 -0.78 16.23 -32.73
C PRO A 54 -0.35 14.98 -31.95
N ALA A 55 -1.02 14.79 -30.80
CA ALA A 55 -0.87 13.61 -29.96
C ALA A 55 -1.33 12.34 -30.70
N PRO A 56 -0.68 11.18 -30.50
CA PRO A 56 -1.18 9.91 -31.03
C PRO A 56 -2.47 9.53 -30.31
N SER A 57 -3.54 9.46 -31.08
CA SER A 57 -4.84 8.89 -30.69
C SER A 57 -4.64 7.39 -30.37
N GLY A 58 -4.91 7.00 -29.13
CA GLY A 58 -4.82 5.60 -28.73
C GLY A 58 -5.06 5.35 -27.25
N ALA A 59 -5.87 6.14 -26.57
CA ALA A 59 -6.45 5.69 -25.31
C ALA A 59 -7.49 4.59 -25.63
N LYS A 60 -7.10 3.34 -25.51
CA LYS A 60 -8.07 2.23 -25.49
C LYS A 60 -8.93 2.44 -24.25
N THR A 61 -10.17 2.91 -24.46
CA THR A 61 -11.25 2.79 -23.51
C THR A 61 -11.32 1.31 -23.12
N VAL A 62 -11.13 1.02 -21.83
CA VAL A 62 -11.40 -0.30 -21.28
C VAL A 62 -12.86 -0.59 -21.58
N ASN A 63 -13.09 -1.55 -22.48
CA ASN A 63 -14.42 -1.97 -22.87
C ASN A 63 -15.07 -2.63 -21.67
N PRO A 64 -16.29 -2.26 -21.26
CA PRO A 64 -16.97 -2.93 -20.17
C PRO A 64 -17.28 -4.35 -20.61
N GLU A 65 -16.76 -5.33 -19.86
CA GLU A 65 -17.07 -6.76 -19.94
C GLU A 65 -16.81 -7.43 -21.31
N GLU A 66 -15.57 -7.69 -21.65
CA GLU A 66 -15.27 -8.83 -22.50
C GLU A 66 -15.75 -10.08 -21.72
N LYS A 67 -16.93 -10.61 -22.08
CA LYS A 67 -17.50 -11.81 -21.42
C LYS A 67 -16.48 -12.92 -21.59
N TRP A 68 -15.95 -13.39 -20.49
CA TRP A 68 -15.08 -14.55 -20.47
C TRP A 68 -15.79 -15.73 -21.16
N ASP A 69 -15.11 -16.34 -22.12
CA ASP A 69 -15.66 -17.44 -22.94
C ASP A 69 -15.59 -18.81 -22.24
N GLY A 70 -15.20 -18.87 -20.98
CA GLY A 70 -15.08 -20.10 -20.19
C GLY A 70 -13.75 -20.84 -20.42
N LYS A 71 -12.82 -20.30 -21.21
CA LYS A 71 -11.57 -20.99 -21.56
C LYS A 71 -10.39 -20.42 -20.79
N VAL A 72 -9.68 -21.29 -20.07
CA VAL A 72 -8.39 -20.95 -19.46
C VAL A 72 -7.35 -20.75 -20.58
N ARG A 73 -6.61 -19.65 -20.49
CA ARG A 73 -5.49 -19.34 -21.40
C ARG A 73 -4.22 -19.16 -20.63
N ILE A 74 -3.19 -19.90 -21.01
CA ILE A 74 -1.83 -19.70 -20.51
C ILE A 74 -1.24 -18.47 -21.18
N LEU A 75 -0.57 -17.60 -20.41
CA LEU A 75 0.01 -16.35 -20.90
C LEU A 75 1.54 -16.43 -20.89
N GLY A 76 2.16 -15.73 -21.86
CA GLY A 76 3.60 -15.59 -21.96
C GLY A 76 4.36 -16.92 -21.87
N ASP A 77 5.28 -17.03 -20.93
CA ASP A 77 6.10 -18.22 -20.68
C ASP A 77 5.40 -19.29 -19.81
N GLY A 78 4.14 -19.09 -19.50
CA GLY A 78 3.36 -19.95 -18.63
C GLY A 78 3.43 -19.58 -17.13
N SER A 79 3.98 -18.43 -16.78
CA SER A 79 4.02 -17.91 -15.42
C SER A 79 2.65 -17.47 -14.91
N THR A 80 1.82 -16.97 -15.82
CA THR A 80 0.47 -16.48 -15.55
C THR A 80 -0.55 -17.11 -16.48
N SER A 81 -1.83 -16.97 -16.18
CA SER A 81 -2.93 -17.46 -17.01
C SER A 81 -4.13 -16.53 -16.85
N SER A 82 -5.05 -16.61 -17.80
CA SER A 82 -6.38 -16.00 -17.66
C SER A 82 -7.39 -17.09 -17.37
N THR A 83 -7.95 -17.10 -16.17
CA THR A 83 -8.93 -18.11 -15.71
C THR A 83 -10.34 -17.55 -15.58
N GLY A 84 -10.56 -16.32 -16.04
CA GLY A 84 -11.83 -15.60 -15.94
C GLY A 84 -11.79 -14.54 -14.83
N PRO A 85 -12.97 -14.00 -14.47
CA PRO A 85 -13.10 -13.03 -13.39
C PRO A 85 -12.60 -13.59 -12.06
N GLN A 86 -12.00 -12.74 -11.24
CA GLN A 86 -11.59 -13.14 -9.90
C GLN A 86 -12.80 -13.61 -9.08
N PRO A 87 -12.70 -14.77 -8.39
CA PRO A 87 -13.77 -15.26 -7.50
C PRO A 87 -14.04 -14.30 -6.33
N HIS A 88 -15.18 -14.47 -5.68
CA HIS A 88 -15.55 -13.78 -4.43
C HIS A 88 -15.58 -12.25 -4.50
N GLN A 89 -15.72 -11.67 -5.70
CA GLN A 89 -15.82 -10.23 -5.85
C GLN A 89 -17.23 -9.74 -5.56
N PRO A 90 -17.43 -8.83 -4.58
CA PRO A 90 -18.74 -8.27 -4.29
C PRO A 90 -19.21 -7.39 -5.44
N LYS A 91 -20.48 -7.50 -5.83
CA LYS A 91 -21.05 -6.56 -6.78
C LYS A 91 -21.17 -5.19 -6.13
N PRO A 92 -20.55 -4.13 -6.70
CA PRO A 92 -20.70 -2.79 -6.15
C PRO A 92 -22.15 -2.29 -6.32
N VAL A 93 -22.68 -1.70 -5.25
CA VAL A 93 -24.09 -1.22 -5.23
C VAL A 93 -24.07 0.27 -4.86
N LYS A 94 -24.80 1.06 -5.67
CA LYS A 94 -25.03 2.48 -5.38
C LYS A 94 -25.91 2.63 -4.13
N LEU A 95 -25.60 3.59 -3.27
CA LEU A 95 -26.42 3.95 -2.12
C LEU A 95 -27.82 4.37 -2.58
N LYS A 96 -28.84 3.84 -1.91
CA LYS A 96 -30.23 4.29 -2.06
C LYS A 96 -30.45 5.60 -1.30
N PRO A 97 -31.42 6.42 -1.67
CA PRO A 97 -31.77 7.60 -0.89
C PRO A 97 -31.97 7.28 0.60
N GLY A 98 -31.30 8.03 1.46
CA GLY A 98 -31.35 7.86 2.91
C GLY A 98 -30.54 6.68 3.47
N GLU A 99 -29.88 5.91 2.65
CA GLU A 99 -29.09 4.75 3.08
C GLU A 99 -27.77 5.19 3.74
N LYS A 100 -27.49 4.61 4.90
CA LYS A 100 -26.21 4.77 5.59
C LYS A 100 -25.16 3.89 4.90
N PRO A 101 -23.98 4.43 4.50
CA PRO A 101 -22.95 3.63 3.87
C PRO A 101 -22.38 2.56 4.80
N PRO A 102 -21.90 1.43 4.27
CA PRO A 102 -21.11 0.48 5.04
C PRO A 102 -19.88 1.16 5.67
N GLN A 103 -19.43 0.64 6.80
CA GLN A 103 -18.10 0.97 7.32
C GLN A 103 -17.07 0.09 6.62
N PHE A 104 -16.25 0.69 5.77
CA PHE A 104 -15.17 -0.02 5.11
C PHE A 104 -13.90 -0.02 5.94
N LEU A 105 -13.24 -1.18 6.01
CA LEU A 105 -11.86 -1.32 6.47
C LEU A 105 -11.05 -1.99 5.36
N VAL A 106 -9.82 -1.54 5.18
CA VAL A 106 -8.86 -2.19 4.30
C VAL A 106 -7.61 -2.51 5.11
N PHE A 107 -7.31 -3.80 5.22
CA PHE A 107 -6.05 -4.30 5.75
C PHE A 107 -5.12 -4.60 4.59
N SER A 108 -3.88 -4.11 4.68
CA SER A 108 -2.90 -4.26 3.61
C SER A 108 -1.52 -4.58 4.15
N TRP A 109 -0.76 -5.39 3.40
CA TRP A 109 0.60 -5.79 3.75
C TRP A 109 1.57 -5.34 2.67
N ASP A 110 2.63 -4.63 3.09
CA ASP A 110 3.70 -4.19 2.23
C ASP A 110 4.77 -5.27 2.14
N GLY A 111 5.26 -5.56 0.93
CA GLY A 111 6.26 -6.59 0.72
C GLY A 111 5.70 -8.02 0.92
N ALA A 112 4.59 -8.37 0.27
CA ALA A 112 3.97 -9.69 0.40
C ALA A 112 4.93 -10.83 0.06
N LEU A 113 5.52 -11.45 1.09
CA LEU A 113 6.43 -12.58 1.04
C LEU A 113 5.95 -13.64 2.02
N GLN A 114 5.95 -14.92 1.63
CA GLN A 114 5.86 -16.01 2.59
C GLN A 114 7.25 -16.29 3.14
N GLY A 115 7.50 -15.85 4.37
CA GLY A 115 8.71 -16.14 5.14
C GLY A 115 8.59 -17.38 6.00
N ASP A 116 9.62 -17.65 6.80
CA ASP A 116 9.67 -18.80 7.71
C ASP A 116 8.64 -18.72 8.86
N ASP A 117 8.13 -17.52 9.15
CA ASP A 117 7.09 -17.24 10.14
C ASP A 117 5.65 -17.45 9.63
N GLU A 118 5.51 -17.81 8.36
CA GLU A 118 4.25 -18.16 7.71
C GLU A 118 3.14 -17.09 7.80
N GLN A 119 3.49 -15.80 7.97
CA GLN A 119 2.53 -14.72 8.19
C GLN A 119 1.57 -14.51 7.00
N PHE A 120 2.04 -14.67 5.75
CA PHE A 120 1.16 -14.48 4.60
C PHE A 120 0.04 -15.52 4.59
N SER A 121 0.36 -16.80 4.75
CA SER A 121 -0.65 -17.87 4.83
C SER A 121 -1.57 -17.69 6.04
N HIS A 122 -1.02 -17.32 7.20
CA HIS A 122 -1.79 -17.05 8.41
C HIS A 122 -2.86 -15.96 8.18
N PHE A 123 -2.49 -14.80 7.63
CA PHE A 123 -3.45 -13.72 7.41
C PHE A 123 -4.46 -14.00 6.31
N ARG A 124 -4.18 -14.88 5.35
CA ARG A 124 -5.21 -15.41 4.44
C ARG A 124 -6.27 -16.21 5.19
N GLU A 125 -5.86 -17.06 6.14
CA GLU A 125 -6.80 -17.82 6.97
C GLU A 125 -7.60 -16.89 7.88
N VAL A 126 -6.96 -15.94 8.56
CA VAL A 126 -7.63 -14.90 9.37
C VAL A 126 -8.68 -14.14 8.54
N ALA A 127 -8.36 -13.75 7.31
CA ALA A 127 -9.30 -13.10 6.40
C ALA A 127 -10.51 -13.98 6.14
N LYS A 128 -10.30 -15.21 5.73
CA LYS A 128 -11.35 -16.19 5.42
C LYS A 128 -12.27 -16.46 6.61
N GLU A 129 -11.69 -16.68 7.79
CA GLU A 129 -12.45 -16.93 9.02
C GLU A 129 -13.31 -15.74 9.44
N ASN A 130 -12.90 -14.53 9.07
CA ASN A 130 -13.56 -13.29 9.46
C ASN A 130 -14.37 -12.62 8.33
N ASN A 131 -14.64 -13.34 7.22
CA ASN A 131 -15.39 -12.82 6.06
C ASN A 131 -14.78 -11.50 5.55
N ALA A 132 -13.46 -11.43 5.50
CA ALA A 132 -12.68 -10.30 5.03
C ALA A 132 -11.95 -10.65 3.73
N GLN A 133 -11.63 -9.64 2.92
CA GLN A 133 -10.61 -9.68 1.88
C GLN A 133 -9.55 -8.65 2.18
N MET A 134 -8.31 -8.96 1.84
CA MET A 134 -7.14 -8.15 2.15
C MET A 134 -6.37 -7.75 0.89
N THR A 135 -5.54 -6.72 0.99
CA THR A 135 -4.66 -6.31 -0.11
C THR A 135 -3.22 -6.67 0.23
N PHE A 136 -2.59 -7.46 -0.63
CA PHE A 136 -1.19 -7.85 -0.53
C PHE A 136 -0.37 -7.09 -1.58
N PHE A 137 0.45 -6.15 -1.17
CA PHE A 137 1.33 -5.39 -2.04
C PHE A 137 2.63 -6.15 -2.28
N LEU A 138 2.70 -6.84 -3.41
CA LEU A 138 3.84 -7.67 -3.78
C LEU A 138 5.07 -6.82 -4.13
N THR A 139 6.21 -7.11 -3.52
CA THR A 139 7.51 -6.67 -4.01
C THR A 139 7.95 -7.62 -5.14
N GLY A 140 8.02 -7.11 -6.38
CA GLY A 140 8.23 -7.95 -7.58
C GLY A 140 9.49 -8.79 -7.53
N THR A 141 10.58 -8.28 -6.93
CA THR A 141 11.84 -9.01 -6.76
C THR A 141 11.77 -10.18 -5.79
N TYR A 142 10.69 -10.33 -5.02
CA TYR A 142 10.44 -11.54 -4.23
C TYR A 142 10.08 -12.76 -5.10
N LEU A 143 9.85 -12.56 -6.40
CA LEU A 143 9.71 -13.64 -7.38
C LEU A 143 10.98 -13.79 -8.26
N LEU A 144 12.09 -13.15 -7.89
CA LEU A 144 13.32 -13.16 -8.63
C LEU A 144 14.45 -13.80 -7.81
N PRO A 145 14.99 -14.97 -8.19
CA PRO A 145 16.12 -15.57 -7.51
C PRO A 145 17.35 -14.65 -7.51
N LYS A 146 18.13 -14.67 -6.47
CA LYS A 146 19.37 -13.87 -6.35
C LYS A 146 20.34 -14.13 -7.52
N SER A 147 20.38 -15.34 -8.07
CA SER A 147 21.16 -15.69 -9.25
C SER A 147 20.76 -14.91 -10.50
N MET A 148 19.53 -14.42 -10.54
CA MET A 148 18.96 -13.61 -11.63
C MET A 148 18.89 -12.11 -11.30
N ALA A 149 19.55 -11.66 -10.22
CA ALA A 149 19.53 -10.27 -9.74
C ALA A 149 19.81 -9.24 -10.86
N SER A 150 20.66 -9.58 -11.83
CA SER A 150 20.95 -8.70 -12.97
C SER A 150 19.76 -8.34 -13.85
N LYS A 151 18.60 -8.99 -13.70
CA LYS A 151 17.35 -8.62 -14.35
C LYS A 151 16.68 -7.41 -13.68
N CYS A 152 16.92 -7.19 -12.40
CA CYS A 152 16.47 -5.99 -11.70
C CYS A 152 17.33 -4.78 -12.12
N ARG A 153 16.66 -3.72 -12.56
CA ARG A 153 17.29 -2.47 -13.02
C ARG A 153 16.66 -1.28 -12.29
N PRO A 154 16.95 -1.14 -10.99
CA PRO A 154 16.32 -0.08 -10.21
C PRO A 154 16.78 1.29 -10.72
N PRO A 155 15.88 2.28 -10.81
CA PRO A 155 16.23 3.63 -11.21
C PRO A 155 17.34 4.21 -10.31
N GLN A 156 18.31 4.90 -10.92
CA GLN A 156 19.41 5.58 -10.25
C GLN A 156 20.36 4.69 -9.42
N HIS A 157 20.19 3.37 -9.45
CA HIS A 157 21.00 2.39 -8.73
C HIS A 157 21.67 1.38 -9.69
N LYS A 158 22.60 0.60 -9.17
CA LYS A 158 23.25 -0.43 -9.96
C LYS A 158 22.28 -1.58 -10.26
N ARG A 159 22.49 -2.21 -11.41
CA ARG A 159 21.75 -3.41 -11.78
C ARG A 159 21.88 -4.48 -10.70
N GLY A 160 20.75 -5.02 -10.25
CA GLY A 160 20.68 -6.04 -9.20
C GLY A 160 20.85 -5.51 -7.78
N GLU A 161 20.98 -4.19 -7.59
CA GLU A 161 20.98 -3.58 -6.27
C GLU A 161 19.56 -3.54 -5.71
N MET A 162 19.43 -3.75 -4.42
CA MET A 162 18.17 -3.64 -3.66
C MET A 162 18.46 -3.08 -2.28
N ALA A 163 17.51 -2.34 -1.71
CA ALA A 163 17.56 -1.88 -0.33
C ALA A 163 17.05 -2.95 0.66
N ILE A 164 16.42 -4.01 0.17
CA ILE A 164 15.95 -5.16 0.93
C ILE A 164 16.65 -6.44 0.45
N LEU A 165 16.45 -7.56 1.15
CA LEU A 165 17.05 -8.84 0.79
C LEU A 165 16.28 -9.53 -0.35
N TYR A 166 16.99 -10.28 -1.19
CA TYR A 166 16.37 -11.24 -2.10
C TYR A 166 15.77 -12.40 -1.31
N ALA A 167 14.60 -12.86 -1.73
CA ALA A 167 13.98 -14.07 -1.21
C ALA A 167 14.85 -15.32 -1.49
N THR A 168 14.77 -16.32 -0.62
CA THR A 168 15.33 -17.64 -0.88
C THR A 168 14.50 -18.37 -1.93
N ASP A 169 15.06 -19.40 -2.55
CA ASP A 169 14.30 -20.21 -3.53
C ASP A 169 13.05 -20.84 -2.90
N GLN A 170 13.11 -21.23 -1.63
CA GLN A 170 11.95 -21.77 -0.91
C GLN A 170 10.89 -20.68 -0.71
N HIS A 171 11.28 -19.49 -0.19
CA HIS A 171 10.34 -18.39 0.00
C HIS A 171 9.68 -17.94 -1.32
N ILE A 172 10.40 -18.00 -2.47
CA ILE A 172 9.80 -17.73 -3.78
C ILE A 172 8.70 -18.74 -4.09
N ARG A 173 8.94 -20.05 -3.86
CA ARG A 173 7.94 -21.10 -4.09
C ARG A 173 6.70 -20.89 -3.24
N ASP A 174 6.92 -20.71 -1.93
CA ASP A 174 5.85 -20.53 -0.96
C ASP A 174 5.05 -19.25 -1.26
N THR A 175 5.72 -18.15 -1.62
CA THR A 175 5.05 -16.92 -2.04
C THR A 175 4.17 -17.10 -3.27
N LEU A 176 4.64 -17.85 -4.30
CA LEU A 176 3.83 -18.16 -5.49
C LEU A 176 2.56 -18.94 -5.14
N GLU A 177 2.64 -19.87 -4.19
CA GLU A 177 1.48 -20.60 -3.69
C GLU A 177 0.51 -19.68 -2.94
N GLN A 178 1.04 -18.79 -2.09
CA GLN A 178 0.20 -17.82 -1.36
C GLN A 178 -0.47 -16.82 -2.29
N LEU A 179 0.23 -16.26 -3.28
CA LEU A 179 -0.35 -15.36 -4.28
C LEU A 179 -1.50 -16.03 -5.05
N ARG A 180 -1.31 -17.31 -5.41
CA ARG A 180 -2.34 -18.09 -6.07
C ARG A 180 -3.57 -18.26 -5.17
N GLY A 181 -3.37 -18.65 -3.92
CA GLY A 181 -4.44 -18.86 -2.95
C GLY A 181 -5.19 -17.56 -2.66
N ALA A 182 -4.46 -16.48 -2.36
CA ALA A 182 -5.03 -15.17 -2.07
C ALA A 182 -5.95 -14.69 -3.19
N TRP A 183 -5.50 -14.77 -4.46
CA TRP A 183 -6.34 -14.36 -5.59
C TRP A 183 -7.61 -15.22 -5.72
N LEU A 184 -7.50 -16.55 -5.52
CA LEU A 184 -8.66 -17.46 -5.58
C LEU A 184 -9.64 -17.26 -4.42
N GLU A 185 -9.19 -16.71 -3.30
CA GLU A 185 -10.01 -16.36 -2.13
C GLU A 185 -10.63 -14.96 -2.23
N GLY A 186 -10.27 -14.19 -3.26
CA GLY A 186 -10.84 -12.87 -3.54
C GLY A 186 -9.99 -11.71 -3.03
N ASP A 187 -8.81 -11.99 -2.48
CA ASP A 187 -7.85 -10.98 -2.05
C ASP A 187 -7.20 -10.28 -3.24
N GLU A 188 -6.71 -9.08 -3.02
CA GLU A 188 -6.04 -8.29 -4.04
C GLU A 188 -4.53 -8.45 -4.00
N ILE A 189 -3.91 -8.62 -5.17
CA ILE A 189 -2.46 -8.57 -5.35
C ILE A 189 -2.10 -7.24 -6.02
N GLY A 190 -1.77 -6.24 -5.19
CA GLY A 190 -1.24 -4.96 -5.63
C GLY A 190 0.28 -5.00 -5.80
N THR A 191 0.94 -3.84 -5.97
CA THR A 191 2.40 -3.78 -6.03
C THR A 191 3.01 -2.91 -4.94
N HIS A 192 4.13 -3.40 -4.36
CA HIS A 192 5.06 -2.62 -3.55
C HIS A 192 6.37 -2.35 -4.32
N PHE A 193 6.25 -2.35 -5.66
CA PHE A 193 7.34 -2.17 -6.62
C PHE A 193 8.43 -3.24 -6.49
N ASN A 194 9.75 -2.88 -6.46
CA ASN A 194 10.80 -3.88 -6.59
C ASN A 194 11.94 -3.73 -5.58
N GLY A 195 12.72 -2.66 -5.69
CA GLY A 195 14.00 -2.53 -4.96
C GLY A 195 13.91 -1.89 -3.57
N HIS A 196 12.78 -1.33 -3.20
CA HIS A 196 12.50 -0.65 -1.92
C HIS A 196 13.47 0.51 -1.61
N PHE A 197 13.75 1.37 -2.59
CA PHE A 197 14.63 2.52 -2.41
C PHE A 197 13.86 3.75 -1.93
N CYS A 198 14.35 4.36 -0.84
CA CYS A 198 13.79 5.52 -0.18
C CYS A 198 14.78 6.68 -0.11
N GLY A 199 14.31 7.90 0.12
CA GLY A 199 15.13 9.09 0.27
C GLY A 199 15.89 9.47 -1.00
N ALA A 200 17.16 9.85 -0.85
CA ALA A 200 18.01 10.24 -1.97
C ALA A 200 18.18 9.10 -2.98
N LYS A 201 17.89 9.37 -4.26
CA LYS A 201 17.82 8.39 -5.35
C LYS A 201 16.70 7.34 -5.21
N GLY A 202 15.84 7.47 -4.21
CA GLY A 202 14.65 6.63 -4.02
C GLY A 202 13.42 7.19 -4.72
N GLY A 203 12.26 6.65 -4.37
CA GLY A 203 10.97 6.98 -4.99
C GLY A 203 10.66 8.48 -5.04
N GLY A 204 11.06 9.24 -4.01
CA GLY A 204 10.87 10.69 -3.95
C GLY A 204 11.58 11.48 -5.06
N ASP A 205 12.71 10.98 -5.54
CA ASP A 205 13.55 11.62 -6.56
C ASP A 205 13.25 11.11 -7.98
N TRP A 206 12.51 10.00 -8.13
CA TRP A 206 12.31 9.39 -9.43
C TRP A 206 11.42 10.23 -10.36
N SER A 207 11.86 10.31 -11.61
CA SER A 207 11.09 10.89 -12.71
C SER A 207 9.90 10.01 -13.09
N VAL A 208 8.97 10.55 -13.88
CA VAL A 208 7.84 9.77 -14.45
C VAL A 208 8.33 8.58 -15.29
N ALA A 209 9.43 8.73 -16.03
CA ALA A 209 9.99 7.65 -16.83
C ALA A 209 10.58 6.53 -15.96
N GLU A 210 11.25 6.89 -14.86
CA GLU A 210 11.78 5.93 -13.90
C GLU A 210 10.67 5.17 -13.17
N TRP A 211 9.60 5.85 -12.74
CA TRP A 211 8.42 5.20 -12.19
C TRP A 211 7.74 4.24 -13.19
N LYS A 212 7.67 4.62 -14.48
CA LYS A 212 7.16 3.71 -15.53
C LYS A 212 8.04 2.46 -15.68
N SER A 213 9.36 2.63 -15.65
CA SER A 213 10.29 1.51 -15.68
C SER A 213 10.11 0.59 -14.47
N GLU A 214 9.90 1.15 -13.30
CA GLU A 214 9.71 0.39 -12.07
C GLU A 214 8.39 -0.42 -12.09
N ILE A 215 7.30 0.20 -12.55
CA ILE A 215 6.01 -0.50 -12.74
C ILE A 215 6.14 -1.62 -13.77
N GLU A 216 6.81 -1.36 -14.90
CA GLU A 216 7.00 -2.38 -15.95
C GLU A 216 7.85 -3.55 -15.47
N GLN A 217 8.84 -3.31 -14.62
CA GLN A 217 9.62 -4.38 -13.99
C GLN A 217 8.76 -5.21 -13.03
N SER A 218 7.86 -4.59 -12.26
CA SER A 218 6.92 -5.33 -11.39
C SER A 218 6.06 -6.30 -12.22
N TYR A 219 5.52 -5.87 -13.35
CA TYR A 219 4.83 -6.78 -14.28
C TYR A 219 5.74 -7.90 -14.77
N SER A 220 6.94 -7.54 -15.21
CA SER A 220 7.88 -8.50 -15.80
C SER A 220 8.29 -9.61 -14.83
N PHE A 221 8.46 -9.30 -13.54
CA PHE A 221 8.82 -10.32 -12.55
C PHE A 221 7.68 -11.30 -12.30
N VAL A 222 6.43 -10.84 -12.29
CA VAL A 222 5.25 -11.70 -12.15
C VAL A 222 4.97 -12.49 -13.44
N GLU A 223 5.12 -11.88 -14.60
CA GLU A 223 4.81 -12.52 -15.90
C GLU A 223 5.87 -13.51 -16.38
N ASN A 224 7.07 -13.49 -15.78
CA ASN A 224 8.19 -14.33 -16.21
C ASN A 224 8.83 -15.09 -15.04
N TRP A 225 8.10 -15.34 -13.94
CA TRP A 225 8.69 -16.05 -12.80
C TRP A 225 9.19 -17.45 -13.19
N LYS A 226 8.51 -18.19 -14.10
CA LYS A 226 8.97 -19.51 -14.56
C LYS A 226 10.31 -19.44 -15.31
N THR A 227 10.46 -18.49 -16.21
CA THR A 227 11.74 -18.25 -16.92
C THR A 227 12.84 -17.79 -15.93
N ASN A 228 12.47 -17.01 -14.91
CA ASN A 228 13.44 -16.48 -13.94
C ASN A 228 13.90 -17.54 -12.95
N THR A 229 13.01 -18.40 -12.48
CA THR A 229 13.27 -19.42 -11.46
C THR A 229 13.62 -20.79 -12.01
N GLY A 230 13.12 -21.12 -13.21
CA GLY A 230 13.21 -22.47 -13.77
C GLY A 230 12.21 -23.46 -13.17
N TYR A 231 11.31 -23.06 -12.28
CA TYR A 231 10.32 -23.97 -11.66
C TYR A 231 9.23 -24.34 -12.67
N LYS A 232 9.22 -25.63 -13.06
CA LYS A 232 8.26 -26.18 -14.02
C LYS A 232 7.09 -26.90 -13.36
N ASP A 233 7.27 -27.29 -12.13
CA ASP A 233 6.35 -28.06 -11.30
C ASP A 233 5.20 -27.23 -10.74
N LEU A 234 5.41 -25.92 -10.52
CA LEU A 234 4.38 -25.04 -10.01
C LEU A 234 3.39 -24.62 -11.13
N PRO A 235 2.07 -24.59 -10.81
CA PRO A 235 1.07 -24.12 -11.75
C PRO A 235 1.22 -22.61 -12.03
N PRO A 236 0.74 -22.10 -13.18
CA PRO A 236 0.69 -20.66 -13.43
C PRO A 236 -0.15 -19.95 -12.37
N LEU A 237 0.16 -18.67 -12.11
CA LEU A 237 -0.75 -17.81 -11.37
C LEU A 237 -2.06 -17.69 -12.17
N PRO A 238 -3.24 -17.72 -11.50
CA PRO A 238 -4.54 -17.84 -12.18
C PRO A 238 -5.06 -16.54 -12.79
N PHE A 239 -4.23 -15.54 -12.94
CA PHE A 239 -4.61 -14.21 -13.39
C PHE A 239 -3.64 -13.62 -14.41
N ASP A 240 -4.15 -12.68 -15.21
CA ASP A 240 -3.39 -11.76 -16.05
C ASP A 240 -3.01 -10.54 -15.21
N TYR A 241 -1.76 -10.46 -14.75
CA TYR A 241 -1.36 -9.43 -13.79
C TYR A 241 -1.50 -8.01 -14.34
N ARG A 242 -1.35 -7.80 -15.66
CA ARG A 242 -1.56 -6.48 -16.28
C ARG A 242 -3.02 -6.02 -16.22
N LYS A 243 -3.96 -6.96 -16.16
CA LYS A 243 -5.38 -6.65 -16.03
C LYS A 243 -5.81 -6.53 -14.56
N GLU A 244 -5.19 -7.32 -13.69
CA GLU A 244 -5.55 -7.38 -12.28
C GLU A 244 -4.95 -6.25 -11.45
N LEU A 245 -3.74 -5.78 -11.79
CA LEU A 245 -3.06 -4.74 -11.01
C LEU A 245 -3.83 -3.42 -11.05
N ALA A 246 -4.56 -3.12 -9.98
CA ALA A 246 -5.39 -1.93 -9.85
C ALA A 246 -4.65 -0.74 -9.21
N GLY A 247 -3.57 -0.99 -8.46
CA GLY A 247 -2.81 0.04 -7.76
C GLY A 247 -1.68 -0.52 -6.91
N GLY A 248 -1.08 0.32 -6.07
CA GLY A 248 0.04 -0.07 -5.24
C GLY A 248 0.34 0.92 -4.12
N ARG A 249 1.37 0.57 -3.35
CA ARG A 249 1.97 1.44 -2.33
C ARG A 249 3.46 1.59 -2.57
N ALA A 250 3.92 2.82 -2.72
CA ALA A 250 5.34 3.12 -2.85
C ALA A 250 6.08 2.91 -1.53
N PRO A 251 7.29 2.32 -1.56
CA PRO A 251 8.16 2.27 -0.41
C PRO A 251 8.29 3.64 0.25
N CYS A 252 8.32 3.67 1.57
CA CYS A 252 8.44 4.88 2.40
C CYS A 252 7.38 5.96 2.14
N LEU A 253 6.29 5.64 1.45
CA LEU A 253 5.22 6.57 1.10
C LEU A 253 5.71 7.78 0.31
N GLU A 254 6.63 7.58 -0.64
CA GLU A 254 7.30 8.65 -1.39
C GLU A 254 6.87 8.71 -2.88
N GLY A 255 7.12 9.84 -3.52
CA GLY A 255 7.12 9.99 -4.98
C GLY A 255 5.79 10.19 -5.68
N GLN A 256 4.67 10.37 -4.99
CA GLN A 256 3.30 10.43 -5.54
C GLN A 256 3.16 11.38 -6.73
N LYS A 257 3.80 12.54 -6.71
CA LYS A 257 3.70 13.54 -7.77
C LYS A 257 4.05 12.99 -9.16
N ASN A 258 5.08 12.15 -9.26
CA ASN A 258 5.53 11.55 -10.50
C ASN A 258 4.96 10.14 -10.69
N LEU A 259 4.78 9.40 -9.58
CA LEU A 259 4.15 8.10 -9.57
C LEU A 259 2.74 8.14 -10.17
N LEU A 260 1.87 9.08 -9.75
CA LEU A 260 0.50 9.16 -10.27
C LEU A 260 0.45 9.38 -11.79
N LYS A 261 1.38 10.19 -12.34
CA LYS A 261 1.49 10.38 -13.79
C LYS A 261 1.91 9.11 -14.52
N ALA A 262 2.83 8.34 -13.93
CA ALA A 262 3.22 7.05 -14.46
C ALA A 262 2.08 6.04 -14.35
N ALA A 263 1.51 5.87 -13.17
CA ALA A 263 0.43 4.94 -12.85
C ALA A 263 -0.81 5.12 -13.75
N LYS A 264 -1.18 6.37 -14.04
CA LYS A 264 -2.26 6.70 -14.98
C LYS A 264 -2.05 6.10 -16.37
N SER A 265 -0.79 6.03 -16.85
CA SER A 265 -0.50 5.44 -18.16
C SER A 265 -0.62 3.91 -18.19
N PHE A 266 -0.66 3.27 -17.01
CA PHE A 266 -0.92 1.84 -16.84
C PHE A 266 -2.38 1.52 -16.46
N GLY A 267 -3.23 2.54 -16.38
CA GLY A 267 -4.64 2.35 -16.05
C GLY A 267 -4.93 2.09 -14.57
N TRP A 268 -4.02 2.48 -13.68
CA TRP A 268 -4.24 2.32 -12.25
C TRP A 268 -5.49 3.06 -11.79
N ARG A 269 -6.19 2.48 -10.84
CA ARG A 269 -7.44 2.99 -10.29
C ARG A 269 -7.25 3.69 -8.95
N TYR A 270 -6.23 3.27 -8.17
CA TYR A 270 -5.90 3.85 -6.88
C TYR A 270 -4.39 3.94 -6.64
N ASP A 271 -4.02 4.79 -5.70
CA ASP A 271 -2.70 4.91 -5.08
C ASP A 271 -2.85 4.91 -3.57
N ALA A 272 -2.09 4.06 -2.87
CA ALA A 272 -2.10 3.94 -1.42
C ALA A 272 -0.79 4.45 -0.76
N SER A 273 -0.03 5.28 -1.49
CA SER A 273 1.32 5.71 -1.10
C SER A 273 1.39 6.98 -0.26
N SER A 274 0.25 7.65 0.02
CA SER A 274 0.27 8.91 0.76
C SER A 274 0.21 8.68 2.26
N PRO A 275 0.98 9.42 3.08
CA PRO A 275 0.59 9.66 4.45
C PRO A 275 -0.60 10.61 4.45
N GLY A 276 -1.58 10.35 5.30
CA GLY A 276 -2.81 11.12 5.42
C GLY A 276 -2.94 11.81 6.78
N ASP A 277 -4.10 12.38 6.98
CA ASP A 277 -4.57 12.98 8.22
C ASP A 277 -5.67 12.06 8.81
N PHE A 278 -6.71 12.60 9.39
CA PHE A 278 -7.84 11.82 9.92
C PHE A 278 -8.59 11.08 8.82
N GLN A 279 -9.42 10.09 9.22
CA GLN A 279 -10.27 9.34 8.31
C GLN A 279 -11.28 10.28 7.63
N ILE A 280 -11.14 10.43 6.33
CA ILE A 280 -12.08 11.14 5.45
C ILE A 280 -12.45 10.26 4.25
N TRP A 281 -13.59 10.52 3.63
CA TRP A 281 -13.95 9.85 2.41
C TRP A 281 -12.96 10.15 1.28
N PRO A 282 -12.50 9.14 0.54
CA PRO A 282 -11.45 9.30 -0.48
C PRO A 282 -11.82 10.29 -1.59
N SER A 283 -10.79 10.92 -2.15
CA SER A 283 -10.87 11.75 -3.35
C SER A 283 -9.97 11.20 -4.44
N LYS A 284 -10.15 11.67 -5.68
CA LYS A 284 -9.24 11.32 -6.79
C LYS A 284 -8.20 12.42 -6.99
N ASN A 285 -6.94 12.01 -7.15
CA ASN A 285 -5.84 12.83 -7.60
C ASN A 285 -5.48 12.38 -9.02
N ASP A 286 -5.48 13.29 -9.99
CA ASP A 286 -5.25 12.98 -11.43
C ASP A 286 -6.17 11.87 -12.00
N GLY A 287 -7.35 11.67 -11.41
CA GLY A 287 -8.31 10.63 -11.80
C GLY A 287 -8.12 9.28 -11.12
N ILE A 288 -7.12 9.13 -10.27
CA ILE A 288 -6.78 7.94 -9.48
C ILE A 288 -7.26 8.15 -8.04
N TRP A 289 -7.94 7.17 -7.43
CA TRP A 289 -8.34 7.23 -6.03
C TRP A 289 -7.12 7.33 -5.12
N ASN A 290 -7.11 8.28 -4.20
CA ASN A 290 -6.09 8.40 -3.17
C ASN A 290 -6.58 7.73 -1.88
N PHE A 291 -5.86 6.71 -1.43
CA PHE A 291 -6.13 5.94 -0.21
C PHE A 291 -4.96 6.10 0.79
N PRO A 292 -4.86 7.26 1.43
CA PRO A 292 -3.74 7.54 2.33
C PRO A 292 -3.85 6.72 3.61
N LEU A 293 -2.71 6.31 4.18
CA LEU A 293 -2.67 5.87 5.58
C LEU A 293 -3.13 7.02 6.49
N GLN A 294 -3.81 6.69 7.58
CA GLN A 294 -4.56 7.68 8.35
C GLN A 294 -4.08 7.75 9.80
N LEU A 295 -4.35 8.88 10.44
CA LEU A 295 -4.04 9.07 11.85
C LEU A 295 -5.12 8.43 12.74
N VAL A 296 -4.70 7.58 13.67
CA VAL A 296 -5.56 6.96 14.69
C VAL A 296 -5.16 7.43 16.09
N PRO A 297 -6.10 7.54 17.04
CA PRO A 297 -5.80 8.00 18.38
C PRO A 297 -4.83 7.06 19.12
N TYR A 298 -3.81 7.59 19.77
CA TYR A 298 -2.95 6.78 20.63
C TYR A 298 -3.49 6.84 22.09
N PRO A 299 -3.94 5.71 22.65
CA PRO A 299 -4.68 5.69 23.92
C PRO A 299 -3.93 6.32 25.08
N GLY A 300 -4.65 7.06 25.93
CA GLY A 300 -4.09 7.74 27.10
C GLY A 300 -3.28 9.00 26.79
N THR A 301 -3.31 9.49 25.54
CA THR A 301 -2.62 10.70 25.11
C THR A 301 -3.45 11.52 24.12
N GLU A 302 -3.05 12.78 23.89
CA GLU A 302 -3.61 13.62 22.80
C GLU A 302 -2.97 13.33 21.43
N ARG A 303 -2.01 12.39 21.37
CA ARG A 303 -1.27 12.09 20.13
C ARG A 303 -2.09 11.21 19.21
N GLN A 304 -1.77 11.34 17.91
CA GLN A 304 -2.23 10.46 16.85
C GLN A 304 -1.03 9.73 16.26
N VAL A 305 -1.23 8.51 15.80
CA VAL A 305 -0.20 7.69 15.15
C VAL A 305 -0.72 7.28 13.77
N LEU A 306 0.15 7.26 12.77
CA LEU A 306 -0.23 6.76 11.45
C LEU A 306 -0.59 5.28 11.55
N SER A 307 -1.66 4.87 10.87
CA SER A 307 -2.24 3.52 10.94
C SER A 307 -1.39 2.46 10.21
N MET A 308 -0.14 2.32 10.65
CA MET A 308 0.82 1.34 10.13
C MET A 308 1.67 0.80 11.28
N ASP A 309 1.93 -0.48 11.29
CA ASP A 309 2.71 -1.21 12.31
C ASP A 309 4.09 -0.57 12.58
N PHE A 310 4.82 -0.17 11.51
CA PHE A 310 6.10 0.52 11.63
C PHE A 310 6.00 1.81 12.46
N ASN A 311 4.90 2.57 12.34
CA ASN A 311 4.71 3.78 13.12
C ASN A 311 4.47 3.49 14.61
N PHE A 312 3.88 2.35 14.94
CA PHE A 312 3.79 1.87 16.32
C PHE A 312 5.14 1.38 16.82
N LEU A 313 5.90 0.62 16.04
CA LEU A 313 7.28 0.23 16.34
C LEU A 313 8.13 1.46 16.69
N TYR A 314 8.08 2.50 15.84
CA TYR A 314 8.81 3.76 16.07
C TYR A 314 8.41 4.43 17.38
N ASN A 315 7.11 4.58 17.64
CA ASN A 315 6.59 5.30 18.81
C ASN A 315 6.76 4.53 20.11
N GLN A 316 6.82 3.21 20.09
CA GLN A 316 6.90 2.34 21.28
C GLN A 316 8.33 1.95 21.64
N SER A 317 9.09 1.46 20.69
CA SER A 317 10.44 0.97 20.92
C SER A 317 11.57 1.83 20.35
N GLY A 318 11.25 2.92 19.60
CA GLY A 318 12.25 3.72 18.88
C GLY A 318 12.91 2.92 17.76
N GLU A 319 12.12 2.22 16.94
CA GLU A 319 12.52 1.35 15.83
C GLU A 319 13.28 0.07 16.26
N ARG A 320 13.35 -0.25 17.55
CA ARG A 320 13.97 -1.50 17.98
C ARG A 320 13.02 -2.66 17.71
N THR A 321 13.43 -3.55 16.82
CA THR A 321 12.68 -4.77 16.46
C THR A 321 12.70 -5.84 17.55
N GLN A 322 13.63 -5.71 18.50
CA GLN A 322 13.74 -6.52 19.71
C GLN A 322 13.86 -5.58 20.92
N GLY A 323 12.72 -5.05 21.36
CA GLY A 323 12.60 -4.19 22.53
C GLY A 323 12.59 -5.00 23.83
N ASP A 324 12.17 -4.36 24.93
CA ASP A 324 12.03 -5.05 26.22
C ASP A 324 10.76 -5.94 26.20
N PRO A 325 10.89 -7.27 26.36
CA PRO A 325 9.74 -8.18 26.35
C PRO A 325 8.68 -7.89 27.44
N VAL A 326 9.06 -7.20 28.52
CA VAL A 326 8.12 -6.79 29.58
C VAL A 326 7.07 -5.81 29.04
N GLU A 327 7.42 -5.01 28.02
CA GLU A 327 6.54 -4.01 27.42
C GLU A 327 5.63 -4.58 26.32
N TYR A 328 5.91 -5.79 25.81
CA TYR A 328 5.27 -6.32 24.59
C TYR A 328 3.74 -6.38 24.69
N GLU A 329 3.19 -6.89 25.78
CA GLU A 329 1.73 -6.99 25.93
C GLU A 329 1.07 -5.61 26.04
N GLN A 330 1.73 -4.67 26.70
CA GLN A 330 1.25 -3.29 26.76
C GLN A 330 1.28 -2.63 25.38
N TRP A 331 2.36 -2.81 24.61
CA TRP A 331 2.47 -2.27 23.26
C TRP A 331 1.45 -2.89 22.30
N ARG A 332 1.24 -4.21 22.36
CA ARG A 332 0.17 -4.89 21.61
C ARG A 332 -1.19 -4.29 21.90
N LYS A 333 -1.53 -4.16 23.19
CA LYS A 333 -2.81 -3.57 23.63
C LYS A 333 -2.97 -2.14 23.12
N LEU A 334 -1.96 -1.29 23.26
CA LEU A 334 -2.01 0.09 22.79
C LEU A 334 -2.18 0.17 21.28
N THR A 335 -1.51 -0.68 20.50
CA THR A 335 -1.64 -0.75 19.05
C THR A 335 -3.05 -1.17 18.64
N ARG A 336 -3.56 -2.28 19.21
CA ARG A 336 -4.93 -2.75 18.99
C ARG A 336 -5.96 -1.66 19.34
N ASP A 337 -5.85 -1.08 20.53
CA ASP A 337 -6.80 -0.09 21.01
C ASP A 337 -6.74 1.21 20.18
N SER A 338 -5.58 1.57 19.61
CA SER A 338 -5.45 2.68 18.66
C SER A 338 -6.28 2.44 17.40
N TYR A 339 -6.15 1.28 16.80
CA TYR A 339 -6.94 0.91 15.62
C TYR A 339 -8.44 0.85 15.94
N LEU A 340 -8.82 0.23 17.05
CA LEU A 340 -10.22 0.15 17.48
C LEU A 340 -10.80 1.54 17.77
N ASN A 341 -10.08 2.45 18.41
CA ASN A 341 -10.53 3.83 18.63
C ASN A 341 -10.69 4.60 17.31
N GLY A 342 -9.77 4.41 16.37
CA GLY A 342 -9.90 4.95 15.01
C GLY A 342 -11.15 4.41 14.29
N PHE A 343 -11.41 3.11 14.40
CA PHE A 343 -12.60 2.46 13.88
C PHE A 343 -13.88 2.99 14.51
N GLU A 344 -13.99 2.98 15.84
CA GLU A 344 -15.20 3.43 16.54
C GLU A 344 -15.55 4.88 16.24
N ARG A 345 -14.53 5.74 16.10
CA ARG A 345 -14.71 7.14 15.72
C ARG A 345 -15.49 7.28 14.41
N VAL A 346 -15.13 6.53 13.37
CA VAL A 346 -15.81 6.61 12.07
C VAL A 346 -17.04 5.71 11.98
N TYR A 347 -17.05 4.57 12.63
CA TYR A 347 -18.20 3.66 12.66
C TYR A 347 -19.43 4.31 13.28
N ASN A 348 -19.26 5.07 14.35
CA ASN A 348 -20.33 5.83 15.00
C ASN A 348 -20.54 7.23 14.37
N GLY A 349 -19.63 7.67 13.52
CA GLY A 349 -19.59 8.98 12.88
C GLY A 349 -19.84 8.96 11.38
N SER A 350 -18.85 9.45 10.64
CA SER A 350 -18.89 9.72 9.21
C SER A 350 -18.92 8.49 8.29
N ARG A 351 -18.67 7.31 8.81
CA ARG A 351 -18.47 6.07 8.02
C ARG A 351 -17.33 6.14 6.99
N ALA A 352 -16.43 7.12 7.11
CA ALA A 352 -15.25 7.17 6.27
C ALA A 352 -14.43 5.88 6.41
N PRO A 353 -13.86 5.34 5.31
CA PRO A 353 -13.05 4.13 5.36
C PRO A 353 -11.86 4.27 6.31
N LEU A 354 -11.46 3.18 6.95
CA LEU A 354 -10.22 3.07 7.72
C LEU A 354 -9.24 2.17 6.97
N PHE A 355 -8.00 2.64 6.79
CA PHE A 355 -6.92 1.91 6.15
C PHE A 355 -5.85 1.57 7.17
N ILE A 356 -5.44 0.30 7.22
CA ILE A 356 -4.40 -0.21 8.13
C ILE A 356 -3.32 -0.86 7.28
N GLY A 357 -2.09 -0.34 7.37
CA GLY A 357 -0.92 -0.86 6.69
C GLY A 357 -0.07 -1.71 7.62
N ASN A 358 0.52 -2.77 7.10
CA ASN A 358 1.31 -3.72 7.86
C ASN A 358 2.48 -4.25 7.02
N HIS A 359 3.43 -4.89 7.71
CA HIS A 359 4.48 -5.71 7.14
C HIS A 359 4.39 -7.11 7.76
N PHE A 360 4.82 -8.14 7.01
CA PHE A 360 4.94 -9.49 7.58
C PHE A 360 6.25 -9.58 8.37
N GLU A 361 6.23 -9.05 9.60
CA GLU A 361 7.42 -8.90 10.43
C GLU A 361 7.15 -9.32 11.87
N ASP A 362 8.06 -10.11 12.44
CA ASP A 362 8.00 -10.58 13.83
C ASP A 362 8.57 -9.57 14.85
N TRP A 363 8.44 -8.29 14.56
CA TRP A 363 8.95 -7.22 15.43
C TRP A 363 8.36 -7.32 16.84
N ASN A 364 9.27 -7.26 17.84
CA ASN A 364 8.91 -7.36 19.24
C ASN A 364 8.07 -8.61 19.57
N GLY A 365 8.41 -9.77 18.96
CA GLY A 365 7.70 -11.03 19.16
C GLY A 365 6.35 -11.08 18.47
N GLY A 366 6.19 -10.41 17.33
CA GLY A 366 5.00 -10.42 16.49
C GLY A 366 3.80 -9.67 17.08
N ILE A 367 4.02 -8.79 18.05
CA ILE A 367 2.91 -8.13 18.76
C ILE A 367 2.05 -7.25 17.86
N TYR A 368 2.62 -6.67 16.81
CA TYR A 368 1.88 -5.82 15.88
C TYR A 368 0.94 -6.65 15.00
N MET A 369 1.39 -7.81 14.52
CA MET A 369 0.57 -8.75 13.76
C MET A 369 -0.57 -9.31 14.62
N LYS A 370 -0.28 -9.71 15.87
CA LYS A 370 -1.30 -10.12 16.84
C LYS A 370 -2.32 -9.01 17.14
N ALA A 371 -1.88 -7.75 17.22
CA ALA A 371 -2.79 -6.62 17.41
C ALA A 371 -3.72 -6.40 16.21
N VAL A 372 -3.23 -6.57 14.98
CA VAL A 372 -4.03 -6.49 13.76
C VAL A 372 -5.04 -7.62 13.67
N GLU A 373 -4.63 -8.86 14.00
CA GLU A 373 -5.52 -10.02 14.09
C GLU A 373 -6.67 -9.78 15.07
N ASP A 374 -6.37 -9.32 16.31
CA ASP A 374 -7.39 -8.91 17.30
C ASP A 374 -8.39 -7.89 16.72
N VAL A 375 -7.92 -6.95 15.89
CA VAL A 375 -8.80 -5.95 15.25
C VAL A 375 -9.68 -6.60 14.18
N VAL A 376 -9.13 -7.42 13.29
CA VAL A 376 -9.88 -8.14 12.25
C VAL A 376 -11.01 -8.94 12.87
N GLU A 377 -10.70 -9.75 13.89
CA GLU A 377 -11.67 -10.57 14.63
C GLU A 377 -12.77 -9.75 15.31
N SER A 378 -12.39 -8.59 15.86
CA SER A 378 -13.31 -7.73 16.59
C SER A 378 -14.28 -6.97 15.70
N VAL A 379 -13.91 -6.62 14.45
CA VAL A 379 -14.67 -5.65 13.67
C VAL A 379 -15.25 -6.20 12.37
N CYS A 380 -14.62 -7.18 11.69
CA CYS A 380 -15.04 -7.56 10.34
C CYS A 380 -16.39 -8.27 10.27
N LYS A 381 -16.85 -8.88 11.37
CA LYS A 381 -18.16 -9.51 11.49
C LYS A 381 -19.25 -8.58 12.07
N ARG A 382 -18.93 -7.31 12.38
CA ARG A 382 -19.90 -6.37 12.95
C ARG A 382 -20.91 -5.91 11.89
N ASP A 383 -22.12 -5.59 12.35
CA ASP A 383 -23.20 -5.13 11.46
C ASP A 383 -22.79 -3.89 10.64
N GLY A 384 -23.07 -3.94 9.34
CA GLY A 384 -22.74 -2.86 8.42
C GLY A 384 -21.25 -2.61 8.20
N VAL A 385 -20.37 -3.49 8.66
CA VAL A 385 -18.93 -3.46 8.38
C VAL A 385 -18.60 -4.29 7.16
N ARG A 386 -17.63 -3.84 6.37
CA ARG A 386 -17.05 -4.56 5.23
C ARG A 386 -15.53 -4.42 5.26
N CYS A 387 -14.84 -5.53 5.55
CA CYS A 387 -13.41 -5.65 5.39
C CYS A 387 -13.12 -6.07 3.95
N VAL A 388 -12.59 -5.15 3.16
CA VAL A 388 -12.48 -5.26 1.70
C VAL A 388 -11.08 -4.92 1.23
N THR A 389 -10.78 -5.22 -0.04
CA THR A 389 -9.56 -4.76 -0.69
C THR A 389 -9.67 -3.31 -1.15
N PHE A 390 -8.54 -2.67 -1.46
CA PHE A 390 -8.54 -1.34 -2.07
C PHE A 390 -9.26 -1.33 -3.43
N LYS A 391 -9.08 -2.37 -4.24
CA LYS A 391 -9.78 -2.55 -5.53
C LYS A 391 -11.29 -2.58 -5.34
N GLN A 392 -11.79 -3.37 -4.37
CA GLN A 392 -13.22 -3.47 -4.07
C GLN A 392 -13.80 -2.16 -3.54
N LEU A 393 -13.03 -1.42 -2.72
CA LEU A 393 -13.44 -0.09 -2.28
C LEU A 393 -13.51 0.89 -3.47
N ALA A 394 -12.52 0.86 -4.37
CA ALA A 394 -12.54 1.67 -5.59
C ALA A 394 -13.74 1.33 -6.48
N ASP A 395 -14.09 0.04 -6.63
CA ASP A 395 -15.28 -0.42 -7.35
C ASP A 395 -16.57 0.16 -6.75
N TRP A 396 -16.66 0.13 -5.41
CA TRP A 396 -17.82 0.68 -4.71
C TRP A 396 -17.91 2.20 -4.87
N LEU A 397 -16.79 2.92 -4.72
CA LEU A 397 -16.74 4.38 -4.86
C LEU A 397 -17.09 4.86 -6.27
N ASP A 398 -16.68 4.11 -7.31
CA ASP A 398 -16.91 4.48 -8.71
C ASP A 398 -18.40 4.43 -9.11
N VAL A 399 -19.22 3.64 -8.43
CA VAL A 399 -20.67 3.58 -8.70
C VAL A 399 -21.49 4.58 -7.88
N GLN A 400 -20.87 5.28 -6.91
CA GLN A 400 -21.58 6.25 -6.07
C GLN A 400 -21.82 7.58 -6.80
N ASP A 401 -22.82 8.32 -6.32
CA ASP A 401 -23.09 9.66 -6.80
C ASP A 401 -21.94 10.62 -6.40
N PRO A 402 -21.28 11.29 -7.36
CA PRO A 402 -20.19 12.21 -7.05
C PRO A 402 -20.57 13.36 -6.10
N GLN A 403 -21.83 13.81 -6.14
CA GLN A 403 -22.30 14.87 -5.24
C GLN A 403 -22.48 14.36 -3.81
N VAL A 404 -22.96 13.11 -3.66
CA VAL A 404 -23.05 12.43 -2.36
C VAL A 404 -21.66 12.26 -1.78
N LEU A 405 -20.69 11.74 -2.55
CA LEU A 405 -19.30 11.60 -2.11
C LEU A 405 -18.69 12.95 -1.74
N ALA A 406 -18.98 14.03 -2.50
CA ALA A 406 -18.47 15.36 -2.18
C ALA A 406 -18.99 15.87 -0.82
N LYS A 407 -20.25 15.62 -0.50
CA LYS A 407 -20.81 15.94 0.84
C LYS A 407 -20.19 15.08 1.95
N MET A 408 -20.02 13.79 1.69
CA MET A 408 -19.41 12.87 2.66
C MET A 408 -17.97 13.26 3.01
N ARG A 409 -17.20 13.81 2.07
CA ARG A 409 -15.83 14.33 2.32
C ARG A 409 -15.78 15.55 3.24
N GLN A 410 -16.89 16.24 3.45
CA GLN A 410 -16.95 17.40 4.34
C GLN A 410 -17.27 17.03 5.79
N LEU A 411 -17.54 15.73 6.06
CA LEU A 411 -17.83 15.25 7.40
C LEU A 411 -16.56 15.11 8.22
N ASP A 412 -16.59 15.60 9.45
CA ASP A 412 -15.58 15.23 10.44
C ASP A 412 -15.68 13.72 10.75
N PRO A 413 -14.58 13.04 11.09
CA PRO A 413 -14.60 11.60 11.37
C PRO A 413 -15.65 11.16 12.38
N ALA A 414 -15.82 11.92 13.48
CA ALA A 414 -16.80 11.62 14.53
C ALA A 414 -18.20 12.17 14.25
N GLN A 415 -18.40 12.90 13.17
CA GLN A 415 -19.69 13.51 12.84
C GLN A 415 -20.65 12.47 12.28
N SER A 416 -21.73 12.17 13.01
CA SER A 416 -22.84 11.36 12.51
C SER A 416 -23.88 12.26 11.81
N PRO A 417 -23.97 12.25 10.48
CA PRO A 417 -24.92 13.09 9.77
C PRO A 417 -26.33 12.48 9.75
N ASP A 418 -27.33 13.28 9.40
CA ASP A 418 -28.61 12.76 8.95
C ASP A 418 -28.48 12.20 7.51
N TRP A 419 -28.32 10.88 7.42
CA TRP A 419 -28.13 10.18 6.15
C TRP A 419 -29.33 10.36 5.18
N LYS A 420 -30.55 10.56 5.73
CA LYS A 420 -31.74 10.82 4.88
C LYS A 420 -31.65 12.15 4.15
N SER A 421 -31.00 13.13 4.74
CA SER A 421 -30.80 14.44 4.12
C SER A 421 -29.53 14.47 3.24
N LEU A 422 -28.52 13.69 3.57
CA LEU A 422 -27.24 13.69 2.88
C LEU A 422 -27.29 12.89 1.57
N VAL A 423 -27.83 11.67 1.61
CA VAL A 423 -27.98 10.76 0.47
C VAL A 423 -29.38 10.92 -0.13
N LYS A 424 -29.47 11.70 -1.19
CA LYS A 424 -30.74 12.02 -1.88
C LYS A 424 -30.78 11.37 -3.24
#